data_8b98a1128f1f49be2ff30672c8be877f
#
_entry.id   8b98a1128f1f49be2ff30672c8be877f
#
_cell.length_a   1.000
_cell.length_b   1.000
_cell.length_c   1.000
_cell.angle_alpha   90.00
_cell.angle_beta   90.00
_cell.angle_gamma   90.00
#
_symmetry.space_group_name_H-M   'P 1'
#
loop_
_entity.id
_entity.type
_entity.pdbx_description
1 polymer ?
#
loop_
_entity_poly.entity_id
_entity_poly.type
_entity_poly.pdbx_seq_one_letter_code
_entity_poly.pdbx_strand_id
1 'polypeptide(L)'
;MYNKKMLTNFWEELTTNEIKKLNRKTVLIFPFSSIEQHGPHLPLNTDKKILEGILLEFNKKYNSSKYLIMPEIYFGSAAEHTDFDGTISIDSLEFISHSFSILENVCKLKFKNILLLNSHGGQISHMDIIAKELKSEFKINIVKGTYFLFDQFKGIISSKEKDFGYHGGEFETSIMLYLFPNLVRQSKISKHRLSPDYLSSKTISYEKNIKKAWVTKELSKSGIIGDPRTVSYTHLRAHETV
;
A
#
# COMPACT_ATOMS: atom_id res chain seq x y z
N MET A 1 12.86 -34.48 -13.91
CA MET A 1 11.56 -33.80 -14.06
C MET A 1 11.84 -32.38 -14.56
N TYR A 2 11.43 -32.05 -15.78
CA TYR A 2 11.60 -30.70 -16.33
C TYR A 2 10.76 -29.73 -15.50
N ASN A 3 11.42 -28.84 -14.77
CA ASN A 3 10.79 -27.64 -14.19
C ASN A 3 10.34 -26.76 -15.36
N LYS A 4 9.11 -26.94 -15.81
CA LYS A 4 8.53 -26.06 -16.82
C LYS A 4 8.43 -24.68 -16.17
N LYS A 5 9.28 -23.75 -16.61
CA LYS A 5 9.31 -22.37 -16.12
C LYS A 5 7.87 -21.83 -16.24
N MET A 6 7.32 -21.30 -15.19
CA MET A 6 6.03 -20.62 -15.19
C MET A 6 6.09 -19.46 -16.17
N LEU A 7 5.08 -19.27 -17.01
CA LEU A 7 5.07 -18.23 -18.04
C LEU A 7 5.01 -16.82 -17.41
N THR A 8 4.36 -16.71 -16.27
CA THR A 8 4.13 -15.44 -15.58
C THR A 8 4.05 -15.64 -14.06
N ASN A 9 4.29 -14.58 -13.30
CA ASN A 9 4.03 -14.52 -11.86
C ASN A 9 2.71 -13.81 -11.51
N PHE A 10 1.89 -13.47 -12.49
CA PHE A 10 0.59 -12.85 -12.28
C PHE A 10 -0.52 -13.90 -12.37
N TRP A 11 -1.33 -14.01 -11.30
CA TRP A 11 -2.40 -15.00 -11.19
C TRP A 11 -3.40 -14.93 -12.33
N GLU A 12 -3.82 -13.73 -12.69
CA GLU A 12 -4.84 -13.47 -13.70
C GLU A 12 -4.42 -13.82 -15.13
N GLU A 13 -3.13 -14.00 -15.36
CA GLU A 13 -2.58 -14.44 -16.65
C GLU A 13 -2.49 -15.98 -16.75
N LEU A 14 -2.81 -16.70 -15.68
CA LEU A 14 -2.77 -18.17 -15.65
C LEU A 14 -4.11 -18.78 -16.03
N THR A 15 -4.04 -19.89 -16.73
CA THR A 15 -5.21 -20.71 -17.03
C THR A 15 -5.60 -21.60 -15.85
N THR A 16 -6.86 -22.06 -15.80
CA THR A 16 -7.34 -23.01 -14.79
C THR A 16 -6.46 -24.27 -14.70
N ASN A 17 -5.96 -24.76 -15.82
CA ASN A 17 -5.11 -25.94 -15.85
C ASN A 17 -3.72 -25.71 -15.25
N GLU A 18 -3.19 -24.51 -15.37
CA GLU A 18 -1.94 -24.08 -14.73
C GLU A 18 -2.12 -23.95 -13.24
N ILE A 19 -3.20 -23.29 -12.78
CA ILE A 19 -3.54 -23.18 -11.36
C ILE A 19 -3.66 -24.56 -10.68
N LYS A 20 -4.28 -25.53 -11.34
CA LYS A 20 -4.40 -26.91 -10.80
C LYS A 20 -3.04 -27.56 -10.53
N LYS A 21 -2.02 -27.23 -11.32
CA LYS A 21 -0.66 -27.80 -11.23
C LYS A 21 0.28 -27.08 -10.27
N LEU A 22 -0.14 -25.92 -9.72
CA LEU A 22 0.70 -25.12 -8.84
C LEU A 22 1.01 -25.86 -7.52
N ASN A 23 2.20 -25.61 -7.01
CA ASN A 23 2.58 -26.02 -5.67
C ASN A 23 1.76 -25.22 -4.64
N ARG A 24 1.06 -25.90 -3.75
CA ARG A 24 0.24 -25.24 -2.70
C ARG A 24 1.07 -24.54 -1.61
N LYS A 25 2.40 -24.66 -1.65
CA LYS A 25 3.34 -23.87 -0.83
C LYS A 25 3.74 -22.56 -1.49
N THR A 26 3.36 -22.31 -2.76
CA THR A 26 3.57 -21.00 -3.42
C THR A 26 2.95 -19.90 -2.57
N VAL A 27 3.68 -18.79 -2.39
CA VAL A 27 3.20 -17.61 -1.68
C VAL A 27 2.29 -16.82 -2.60
N LEU A 28 1.09 -16.49 -2.14
CA LEU A 28 0.17 -15.62 -2.86
C LEU A 28 0.26 -14.21 -2.26
N ILE A 29 0.68 -13.25 -3.08
CA ILE A 29 0.80 -11.84 -2.69
C ILE A 29 -0.48 -11.13 -3.12
N PHE A 30 -1.27 -10.68 -2.17
CA PHE A 30 -2.49 -9.91 -2.39
C PHE A 30 -2.20 -8.42 -2.21
N PRO A 31 -2.16 -7.64 -3.31
CA PRO A 31 -2.01 -6.20 -3.25
C PRO A 31 -3.31 -5.53 -2.81
N PHE A 32 -3.20 -4.56 -1.90
CA PHE A 32 -4.30 -3.72 -1.42
C PHE A 32 -3.89 -2.25 -1.48
N SER A 33 -4.70 -1.45 -2.15
CA SER A 33 -4.49 0.00 -2.26
C SER A 33 -5.82 0.75 -2.13
N SER A 34 -5.81 2.04 -2.45
CA SER A 34 -7.02 2.87 -2.46
C SER A 34 -7.06 3.82 -3.66
N ILE A 35 -8.21 4.43 -3.87
CA ILE A 35 -8.42 5.56 -4.78
C ILE A 35 -8.84 6.73 -3.93
N GLU A 36 -7.88 7.60 -3.62
CA GLU A 36 -8.07 8.70 -2.67
C GLU A 36 -7.28 9.95 -3.06
N GLN A 37 -7.68 11.08 -2.51
CA GLN A 37 -6.97 12.33 -2.71
C GLN A 37 -5.52 12.24 -2.18
N HIS A 38 -4.57 12.84 -2.90
CA HIS A 38 -3.16 12.99 -2.51
C HIS A 38 -2.67 14.44 -2.76
N GLY A 39 -3.53 15.40 -2.45
CA GLY A 39 -3.25 16.81 -2.67
C GLY A 39 -3.25 17.21 -4.15
N PRO A 40 -2.77 18.42 -4.47
CA PRO A 40 -2.86 18.96 -5.83
C PRO A 40 -1.80 18.42 -6.80
N HIS A 41 -0.79 17.69 -6.32
CA HIS A 41 0.37 17.30 -7.12
C HIS A 41 0.42 15.80 -7.46
N LEU A 42 -0.19 14.94 -6.68
CA LEU A 42 -0.25 13.50 -6.93
C LEU A 42 -1.65 13.08 -7.44
N PRO A 43 -1.74 12.01 -8.24
CA PRO A 43 -3.03 11.51 -8.74
C PRO A 43 -3.78 10.73 -7.67
N LEU A 44 -5.09 10.55 -7.85
CA LEU A 44 -5.95 9.78 -6.94
C LEU A 44 -5.54 8.32 -6.78
N ASN A 45 -4.86 7.75 -7.77
CA ASN A 45 -4.39 6.37 -7.75
C ASN A 45 -2.92 6.24 -7.28
N THR A 46 -2.45 7.15 -6.46
CA THR A 46 -1.06 7.14 -5.96
C THR A 46 -0.72 5.84 -5.27
N ASP A 47 -1.52 5.39 -4.32
CA ASP A 47 -1.31 4.12 -3.61
C ASP A 47 -1.23 2.92 -4.55
N LYS A 48 -2.17 2.86 -5.50
CA LYS A 48 -2.19 1.83 -6.53
C LYS A 48 -0.90 1.85 -7.36
N LYS A 49 -0.47 3.02 -7.80
CA LYS A 49 0.73 3.16 -8.65
C LYS A 49 2.01 2.81 -7.90
N ILE A 50 2.13 3.22 -6.65
CA ILE A 50 3.28 2.85 -5.80
C ILE A 50 3.35 1.33 -5.66
N LEU A 51 2.24 0.68 -5.32
CA LEU A 51 2.20 -0.76 -5.13
C LEU A 51 2.47 -1.52 -6.43
N GLU A 52 1.88 -1.09 -7.54
CA GLU A 52 2.14 -1.61 -8.90
C GLU A 52 3.65 -1.53 -9.21
N GLY A 53 4.27 -0.37 -9.02
CA GLY A 53 5.70 -0.18 -9.29
C GLY A 53 6.59 -1.07 -8.44
N ILE A 54 6.31 -1.16 -7.13
CA ILE A 54 7.05 -2.04 -6.20
C ILE A 54 6.96 -3.50 -6.66
N LEU A 55 5.77 -3.98 -7.01
CA LEU A 55 5.57 -5.36 -7.43
C LEU A 55 6.19 -5.67 -8.78
N LEU A 56 6.18 -4.72 -9.71
CA LEU A 56 6.86 -4.87 -11.00
C LEU A 56 8.39 -4.97 -10.83
N GLU A 57 8.99 -4.08 -10.04
CA GLU A 57 10.43 -4.13 -9.76
C GLU A 57 10.81 -5.40 -8.97
N PHE A 58 10.01 -5.80 -7.99
CA PHE A 58 10.19 -7.07 -7.30
C PHE A 58 10.17 -8.26 -8.27
N ASN A 59 9.19 -8.30 -9.16
CA ASN A 59 9.04 -9.38 -10.13
C ASN A 59 10.21 -9.43 -11.14
N LYS A 60 10.72 -8.28 -11.58
CA LYS A 60 11.93 -8.21 -12.43
C LYS A 60 13.14 -8.81 -11.71
N LYS A 61 13.36 -8.45 -10.45
CA LYS A 61 14.53 -8.85 -9.67
C LYS A 61 14.46 -10.33 -9.22
N TYR A 62 13.27 -10.83 -8.85
CA TYR A 62 13.11 -12.12 -8.17
C TYR A 62 12.20 -13.11 -8.91
N ASN A 63 12.06 -12.99 -10.24
CA ASN A 63 11.20 -13.86 -11.03
C ASN A 63 11.42 -15.35 -10.70
N SER A 64 10.48 -15.97 -9.98
CA SER A 64 10.55 -17.34 -9.54
C SER A 64 9.17 -17.95 -9.34
N SER A 65 9.07 -19.29 -9.44
CA SER A 65 7.82 -20.03 -9.20
C SER A 65 7.39 -20.12 -7.72
N LYS A 66 8.09 -19.42 -6.82
CA LYS A 66 7.80 -19.47 -5.38
C LYS A 66 6.66 -18.54 -4.95
N TYR A 67 6.26 -17.60 -5.78
CA TYR A 67 5.19 -16.65 -5.51
C TYR A 67 4.33 -16.37 -6.74
N LEU A 68 3.13 -15.86 -6.48
CA LEU A 68 2.21 -15.29 -7.46
C LEU A 68 1.67 -13.97 -6.93
N ILE A 69 1.56 -12.99 -7.81
CA ILE A 69 0.91 -11.71 -7.55
C ILE A 69 -0.56 -11.86 -7.95
N MET A 70 -1.44 -11.63 -7.00
CA MET A 70 -2.89 -11.71 -7.19
C MET A 70 -3.43 -10.42 -7.80
N PRO A 71 -4.63 -10.45 -8.40
CA PRO A 71 -5.33 -9.23 -8.79
C PRO A 71 -5.46 -8.26 -7.61
N GLU A 72 -5.21 -6.98 -7.87
CA GLU A 72 -5.21 -5.96 -6.83
C GLU A 72 -6.63 -5.60 -6.39
N ILE A 73 -6.82 -5.44 -5.07
CA ILE A 73 -8.02 -4.84 -4.49
C ILE A 73 -7.70 -3.35 -4.27
N TYR A 74 -8.13 -2.50 -5.21
CA TYR A 74 -7.76 -1.08 -5.26
C TYR A 74 -8.88 -0.12 -4.89
N PHE A 75 -10.09 -0.57 -4.67
CA PHE A 75 -11.11 0.19 -3.95
C PHE A 75 -11.01 -0.15 -2.48
N GLY A 76 -10.29 0.69 -1.73
CA GLY A 76 -10.02 0.53 -0.32
C GLY A 76 -11.05 1.21 0.58
N SER A 77 -10.83 1.11 1.89
CA SER A 77 -11.53 1.91 2.90
C SER A 77 -10.69 3.13 3.24
N ALA A 78 -11.06 4.29 2.70
CA ALA A 78 -10.38 5.58 2.79
C ALA A 78 -11.33 6.67 3.32
N ALA A 79 -12.08 6.33 4.37
CA ALA A 79 -13.13 7.20 4.94
C ALA A 79 -12.58 8.56 5.41
N GLU A 80 -11.34 8.61 5.86
CA GLU A 80 -10.65 9.82 6.30
C GLU A 80 -10.38 10.83 5.19
N HIS A 81 -10.52 10.44 3.93
CA HIS A 81 -10.29 11.29 2.76
C HIS A 81 -11.56 11.70 2.01
N THR A 82 -12.75 11.26 2.45
CA THR A 82 -14.02 11.47 1.71
C THR A 82 -14.47 12.93 1.66
N ASP A 83 -13.91 13.81 2.46
CA ASP A 83 -14.11 15.26 2.39
C ASP A 83 -13.46 15.93 1.16
N PHE A 84 -12.74 15.17 0.35
CA PHE A 84 -12.08 15.63 -0.86
C PHE A 84 -12.64 14.95 -2.11
N ASP A 85 -12.91 15.75 -3.13
CA ASP A 85 -13.44 15.27 -4.40
C ASP A 85 -12.51 14.22 -5.04
N GLY A 86 -13.12 13.18 -5.58
CA GLY A 86 -12.43 12.11 -6.29
C GLY A 86 -12.04 10.90 -5.44
N THR A 87 -12.08 10.99 -4.11
CA THR A 87 -11.90 9.83 -3.24
C THR A 87 -13.08 8.87 -3.40
N ILE A 88 -12.78 7.58 -3.60
CA ILE A 88 -13.78 6.51 -3.65
C ILE A 88 -13.46 5.53 -2.51
N SER A 89 -14.28 5.55 -1.48
CA SER A 89 -14.12 4.71 -0.29
C SER A 89 -15.23 3.68 -0.19
N ILE A 90 -14.87 2.44 0.12
CA ILE A 90 -15.82 1.41 0.57
C ILE A 90 -16.00 1.57 2.08
N ASP A 91 -17.21 1.33 2.57
CA ASP A 91 -17.46 1.24 4.02
C ASP A 91 -16.55 0.19 4.68
N SER A 92 -16.12 0.44 5.90
CA SER A 92 -15.14 -0.40 6.61
C SER A 92 -15.60 -1.86 6.77
N LEU A 93 -16.86 -2.09 7.10
CA LEU A 93 -17.38 -3.46 7.27
C LEU A 93 -17.56 -4.16 5.91
N GLU A 94 -18.01 -3.43 4.91
CA GLU A 94 -18.13 -3.92 3.54
C GLU A 94 -16.75 -4.26 2.96
N PHE A 95 -15.74 -3.42 3.19
CA PHE A 95 -14.37 -3.68 2.76
C PHE A 95 -13.81 -4.97 3.38
N ILE A 96 -14.00 -5.17 4.69
CA ILE A 96 -13.59 -6.39 5.38
C ILE A 96 -14.31 -7.61 4.79
N SER A 97 -15.64 -7.55 4.66
CA SER A 97 -16.45 -8.65 4.15
C SER A 97 -16.10 -9.00 2.70
N HIS A 98 -15.96 -8.00 1.83
CA HIS A 98 -15.59 -8.16 0.43
C HIS A 98 -14.21 -8.81 0.29
N SER A 99 -13.22 -8.26 1.00
CA SER A 99 -11.84 -8.76 0.97
C SER A 99 -11.76 -10.19 1.50
N PHE A 100 -12.46 -10.47 2.60
CA PHE A 100 -12.53 -11.82 3.17
C PHE A 100 -13.12 -12.81 2.16
N SER A 101 -14.23 -12.46 1.51
CA SER A 101 -14.88 -13.32 0.52
C SER A 101 -13.95 -13.67 -0.66
N ILE A 102 -13.17 -12.72 -1.16
CA ILE A 102 -12.18 -12.96 -2.22
C ILE A 102 -11.10 -13.94 -1.73
N LEU A 103 -10.50 -13.66 -0.58
CA LEU A 103 -9.42 -14.44 0.01
C LEU A 103 -9.87 -15.86 0.39
N GLU A 104 -11.08 -16.00 0.90
CA GLU A 104 -11.71 -17.29 1.22
C GLU A 104 -11.73 -18.23 0.01
N ASN A 105 -12.13 -17.73 -1.18
CA ASN A 105 -12.14 -18.53 -2.40
C ASN A 105 -10.77 -19.10 -2.74
N VAL A 106 -9.71 -18.33 -2.51
CA VAL A 106 -8.33 -18.78 -2.75
C VAL A 106 -7.87 -19.75 -1.66
N CYS A 107 -8.26 -19.53 -0.40
CA CYS A 107 -7.97 -20.46 0.70
C CYS A 107 -8.60 -21.85 0.45
N LYS A 108 -9.81 -21.90 -0.11
CA LYS A 108 -10.49 -23.14 -0.51
C LYS A 108 -9.68 -23.94 -1.54
N LEU A 109 -8.81 -23.30 -2.32
CA LEU A 109 -7.86 -23.99 -3.23
C LEU A 109 -6.65 -24.61 -2.49
N LYS A 110 -6.62 -24.53 -1.15
CA LYS A 110 -5.62 -25.13 -0.26
C LYS A 110 -4.22 -24.51 -0.35
N PHE A 111 -4.08 -23.30 -0.86
CA PHE A 111 -2.84 -22.54 -0.70
C PHE A 111 -2.65 -22.18 0.79
N LYS A 112 -1.39 -22.24 1.25
CA LYS A 112 -1.08 -22.16 2.68
C LYS A 112 -0.30 -20.92 3.07
N ASN A 113 0.24 -20.17 2.11
CA ASN A 113 1.09 -19.02 2.38
C ASN A 113 0.51 -17.80 1.68
N ILE A 114 0.07 -16.80 2.44
CA ILE A 114 -0.53 -15.57 1.94
C ILE A 114 0.23 -14.38 2.51
N LEU A 115 0.57 -13.42 1.65
CA LEU A 115 1.04 -12.09 2.01
C LEU A 115 -0.03 -11.07 1.60
N LEU A 116 -0.58 -10.35 2.57
CA LEU A 116 -1.40 -9.16 2.33
C LEU A 116 -0.44 -7.96 2.27
N LEU A 117 -0.26 -7.37 1.09
CA LEU A 117 0.63 -6.23 0.89
C LEU A 117 -0.19 -4.97 0.65
N ASN A 118 -0.06 -4.01 1.56
CA ASN A 118 -0.87 -2.81 1.63
C ASN A 118 -0.08 -1.55 1.30
N SER A 119 -0.70 -0.60 0.61
CA SER A 119 -0.16 0.73 0.34
C SER A 119 -0.95 1.88 0.97
N HIS A 120 -2.13 1.63 1.55
CA HIS A 120 -2.98 2.65 2.15
C HIS A 120 -2.99 2.59 3.69
N GLY A 121 -2.70 3.71 4.35
CA GLY A 121 -2.62 3.80 5.81
C GLY A 121 -3.93 3.53 6.52
N GLY A 122 -5.02 4.08 6.02
CA GLY A 122 -6.36 4.01 6.64
C GLY A 122 -6.91 2.59 6.80
N GLN A 123 -6.47 1.65 5.98
CA GLN A 123 -6.98 0.27 6.03
C GLN A 123 -6.10 -0.74 6.79
N ILE A 124 -5.04 -0.29 7.49
CA ILE A 124 -4.14 -1.20 8.24
C ILE A 124 -4.92 -2.03 9.27
N SER A 125 -5.83 -1.42 10.02
CA SER A 125 -6.65 -2.10 11.02
C SER A 125 -7.62 -3.14 10.42
N HIS A 126 -8.12 -2.87 9.22
CA HIS A 126 -8.96 -3.81 8.48
C HIS A 126 -8.17 -5.05 8.06
N MET A 127 -6.91 -4.85 7.62
CA MET A 127 -6.00 -5.95 7.28
C MET A 127 -5.70 -6.84 8.50
N ASP A 128 -5.64 -6.26 9.72
CA ASP A 128 -5.49 -7.02 10.96
C ASP A 128 -6.66 -7.98 11.20
N ILE A 129 -7.88 -7.47 11.03
CA ILE A 129 -9.10 -8.27 11.19
C ILE A 129 -9.14 -9.38 10.16
N ILE A 130 -9.00 -9.05 8.88
CA ILE A 130 -9.01 -10.01 7.77
C ILE A 130 -7.98 -11.12 7.99
N ALA A 131 -6.75 -10.76 8.36
CA ALA A 131 -5.68 -11.74 8.57
C ALA A 131 -5.99 -12.69 9.74
N LYS A 132 -6.53 -12.18 10.85
CA LYS A 132 -6.89 -12.99 12.02
C LYS A 132 -8.03 -13.96 11.72
N GLU A 133 -9.08 -13.49 11.06
CA GLU A 133 -10.23 -14.33 10.70
C GLU A 133 -9.82 -15.44 9.73
N LEU A 134 -9.10 -15.13 8.66
CA LEU A 134 -8.58 -16.15 7.73
C LEU A 134 -7.63 -17.15 8.40
N LYS A 135 -6.77 -16.67 9.30
CA LYS A 135 -5.89 -17.54 10.10
C LYS A 135 -6.67 -18.49 10.97
N SER A 136 -7.71 -17.99 11.63
CA SER A 136 -8.56 -18.79 12.51
C SER A 136 -9.31 -19.86 11.73
N GLU A 137 -9.91 -19.51 10.61
CA GLU A 137 -10.76 -20.41 9.83
C GLU A 137 -9.96 -21.44 9.01
N PHE A 138 -8.95 -20.98 8.24
CA PHE A 138 -8.26 -21.83 7.26
C PHE A 138 -6.92 -22.40 7.75
N LYS A 139 -6.45 -22.02 8.94
CA LYS A 139 -5.17 -22.48 9.52
C LYS A 139 -3.98 -22.28 8.56
N ILE A 140 -3.96 -21.14 7.88
CA ILE A 140 -2.92 -20.76 6.90
C ILE A 140 -1.80 -19.95 7.53
N ASN A 141 -0.67 -19.86 6.85
CA ASN A 141 0.38 -18.88 7.13
C ASN A 141 0.02 -17.58 6.42
N ILE A 142 -0.34 -16.58 7.20
CA ILE A 142 -0.69 -15.27 6.66
C ILE A 142 0.20 -14.20 7.29
N VAL A 143 0.77 -13.36 6.45
CA VAL A 143 1.57 -12.21 6.82
C VAL A 143 0.91 -10.99 6.21
N LYS A 144 0.90 -9.88 6.94
CA LYS A 144 0.51 -8.58 6.42
C LYS A 144 1.70 -7.63 6.47
N GLY A 145 1.83 -6.78 5.47
CA GLY A 145 2.85 -5.74 5.41
C GLY A 145 2.28 -4.49 4.76
N THR A 146 2.66 -3.33 5.28
CA THR A 146 2.41 -2.04 4.64
C THR A 146 3.76 -1.49 4.21
N TYR A 147 3.92 -1.16 2.92
CA TYR A 147 5.23 -0.90 2.32
C TYR A 147 6.02 0.19 3.03
N PHE A 148 5.38 1.27 3.47
CA PHE A 148 6.04 2.39 4.14
C PHE A 148 6.46 2.11 5.59
N LEU A 149 6.06 0.97 6.15
CA LEU A 149 6.51 0.50 7.47
C LEU A 149 7.76 -0.39 7.39
N PHE A 150 8.30 -0.64 6.21
CA PHE A 150 9.52 -1.43 6.07
C PHE A 150 10.76 -0.63 6.49
N ASP A 151 11.65 -1.26 7.24
CA ASP A 151 12.86 -0.62 7.80
C ASP A 151 13.87 -0.10 6.77
N GLN A 152 13.76 -0.54 5.50
CA GLN A 152 14.69 -0.20 4.42
C GLN A 152 14.73 1.28 4.06
N PHE A 153 13.73 2.05 4.49
CA PHE A 153 13.64 3.50 4.23
C PHE A 153 14.34 4.36 5.29
N LYS A 154 14.99 3.73 6.30
CA LYS A 154 15.79 4.46 7.30
C LYS A 154 16.95 5.19 6.62
N GLY A 155 17.06 6.49 6.87
CA GLY A 155 18.11 7.34 6.31
C GLY A 155 17.84 7.88 4.90
N ILE A 156 16.76 7.43 4.24
CA ILE A 156 16.35 7.95 2.92
C ILE A 156 15.39 9.12 3.06
N ILE A 157 14.51 9.06 4.07
CA ILE A 157 13.48 10.06 4.35
C ILE A 157 13.94 10.97 5.48
N SER A 158 13.57 12.24 5.43
CA SER A 158 13.85 13.20 6.50
C SER A 158 13.22 12.75 7.82
N SER A 159 13.89 13.05 8.95
CA SER A 159 13.33 12.75 10.28
C SER A 159 11.97 13.40 10.49
N LYS A 160 11.76 14.59 9.93
CA LYS A 160 10.50 15.30 9.99
C LYS A 160 9.37 14.57 9.26
N GLU A 161 9.63 14.04 8.08
CA GLU A 161 8.66 13.23 7.33
C GLU A 161 8.31 11.96 8.08
N LYS A 162 9.31 11.30 8.65
CA LYS A 162 9.12 10.09 9.45
C LYS A 162 8.20 10.31 10.67
N ASP A 163 8.29 11.48 11.29
CA ASP A 163 7.52 11.81 12.49
C ASP A 163 6.14 12.42 12.19
N PHE A 164 5.99 13.09 11.05
CA PHE A 164 4.83 13.93 10.73
C PHE A 164 4.32 13.79 9.29
N GLY A 165 4.97 13.01 8.43
CA GLY A 165 4.55 12.81 7.04
C GLY A 165 3.74 11.54 6.91
N TYR A 166 2.41 11.67 6.79
CA TYR A 166 1.53 10.49 6.71
C TYR A 166 0.79 10.38 5.39
N HIS A 167 0.79 11.45 4.56
CA HIS A 167 -0.01 11.44 3.34
C HIS A 167 0.42 12.54 2.35
N GLY A 168 0.71 12.15 1.11
CA GLY A 168 1.10 13.06 0.03
C GLY A 168 2.38 13.86 0.30
N GLY A 169 3.22 13.43 1.23
CA GLY A 169 4.44 14.11 1.64
C GLY A 169 5.68 13.74 0.83
N GLU A 170 6.85 13.88 1.47
CA GLU A 170 8.16 13.57 0.88
C GLU A 170 8.23 12.14 0.34
N PHE A 171 7.75 11.18 1.12
CA PHE A 171 7.91 9.76 0.84
C PHE A 171 7.19 9.35 -0.43
N GLU A 172 5.88 9.54 -0.48
CA GLU A 172 5.07 9.15 -1.62
C GLU A 172 5.40 9.96 -2.86
N THR A 173 5.66 11.27 -2.70
CA THR A 173 6.06 12.12 -3.82
C THR A 173 7.38 11.66 -4.42
N SER A 174 8.35 11.25 -3.60
CA SER A 174 9.64 10.75 -4.08
C SER A 174 9.49 9.45 -4.87
N ILE A 175 8.72 8.50 -4.35
CA ILE A 175 8.45 7.22 -5.04
C ILE A 175 7.71 7.46 -6.35
N MET A 176 6.70 8.32 -6.37
CA MET A 176 5.95 8.63 -7.58
C MET A 176 6.80 9.35 -8.63
N LEU A 177 7.69 10.24 -8.23
CA LEU A 177 8.65 10.88 -9.14
C LEU A 177 9.64 9.87 -9.73
N TYR A 178 10.01 8.84 -8.98
CA TYR A 178 10.88 7.78 -9.45
C TYR A 178 10.16 6.82 -10.40
N LEU A 179 8.99 6.31 -10.01
CA LEU A 179 8.28 5.27 -10.75
C LEU A 179 7.43 5.83 -11.92
N PHE A 180 6.75 6.95 -11.68
CA PHE A 180 5.75 7.50 -12.60
C PHE A 180 5.81 9.04 -12.67
N PRO A 181 6.96 9.64 -13.07
CA PRO A 181 7.16 11.10 -13.03
C PRO A 181 6.11 11.88 -13.85
N ASN A 182 5.61 11.29 -14.92
CA ASN A 182 4.59 11.90 -15.78
C ASN A 182 3.22 12.06 -15.10
N LEU A 183 2.97 11.34 -14.00
CA LEU A 183 1.74 11.46 -13.22
C LEU A 183 1.85 12.50 -12.10
N VAL A 184 3.04 13.03 -11.82
CA VAL A 184 3.26 14.05 -10.79
C VAL A 184 3.16 15.45 -11.39
N ARG A 185 2.29 16.30 -10.83
CA ARG A 185 2.16 17.70 -11.21
C ARG A 185 3.23 18.52 -10.48
N GLN A 186 4.46 18.47 -10.97
CA GLN A 186 5.63 19.07 -10.30
C GLN A 186 5.45 20.56 -10.00
N SER A 187 4.78 21.32 -10.88
CA SER A 187 4.47 22.74 -10.66
C SER A 187 3.51 23.00 -9.48
N LYS A 188 2.86 21.95 -8.95
CA LYS A 188 1.96 22.02 -7.79
C LYS A 188 2.61 21.56 -6.48
N ILE A 189 3.88 21.12 -6.53
CA ILE A 189 4.64 20.79 -5.33
C ILE A 189 4.94 22.09 -4.58
N SER A 190 4.35 22.24 -3.40
CA SER A 190 4.48 23.46 -2.58
C SER A 190 4.39 23.12 -1.10
N LYS A 191 4.73 24.11 -0.25
CA LYS A 191 4.56 23.97 1.20
C LYS A 191 3.08 23.98 1.56
N HIS A 192 2.66 23.01 2.37
CA HIS A 192 1.31 22.93 2.89
C HIS A 192 1.30 23.21 4.39
N ARG A 193 0.21 23.86 4.84
CA ARG A 193 0.03 24.21 6.25
C ARG A 193 -0.79 23.13 6.93
N LEU A 194 -0.19 22.52 7.95
CA LEU A 194 -0.87 21.61 8.85
C LEU A 194 -1.61 22.37 9.94
N SER A 195 -2.65 21.76 10.50
CA SER A 195 -3.35 22.29 11.67
C SER A 195 -2.38 22.46 12.85
N PRO A 196 -2.47 23.57 13.61
CA PRO A 196 -1.66 23.74 14.82
C PRO A 196 -1.83 22.60 15.83
N ASP A 197 -3.04 22.06 15.96
CA ASP A 197 -3.35 20.97 16.88
C ASP A 197 -2.61 19.67 16.53
N TYR A 198 -2.34 19.46 15.23
CA TYR A 198 -1.55 18.32 14.77
C TYR A 198 -0.11 18.34 15.30
N LEU A 199 0.45 19.51 15.46
CA LEU A 199 1.84 19.72 15.88
C LEU A 199 2.03 19.81 17.39
N SER A 200 0.95 19.96 18.17
CA SER A 200 1.02 20.41 19.58
C SER A 200 0.98 19.29 20.63
N SER A 201 0.49 18.08 20.30
CA SER A 201 0.29 17.04 21.32
C SER A 201 1.52 16.14 21.50
N LYS A 202 2.03 16.09 22.75
CA LYS A 202 3.13 15.18 23.12
C LYS A 202 2.65 13.80 23.58
N THR A 203 1.44 13.68 24.13
CA THR A 203 0.92 12.46 24.76
C THR A 203 -0.07 11.73 23.88
N ILE A 204 -0.99 12.46 23.28
CA ILE A 204 -1.98 11.94 22.34
C ILE A 204 -1.53 12.37 20.95
N SER A 205 -1.40 11.43 20.04
CA SER A 205 -0.99 11.72 18.66
C SER A 205 -1.98 11.12 17.67
N TYR A 206 -1.79 11.44 16.40
CA TYR A 206 -2.62 10.88 15.35
C TYR A 206 -2.14 9.50 14.89
N GLU A 207 -0.85 9.17 15.09
CA GLU A 207 -0.27 7.90 14.62
C GLU A 207 0.63 7.16 15.65
N LYS A 208 0.70 7.63 16.91
CA LYS A 208 1.48 6.96 17.98
C LYS A 208 0.62 6.02 18.82
N ASN A 209 1.13 5.60 19.98
CA ASN A 209 0.49 4.58 20.82
C ASN A 209 -0.91 4.95 21.34
N ILE A 210 -1.14 6.23 21.64
CA ILE A 210 -2.46 6.74 22.02
C ILE A 210 -2.93 7.64 20.90
N LYS A 211 -3.91 7.16 20.10
CA LYS A 211 -4.35 7.80 18.86
C LYS A 211 -5.65 8.57 19.04
N LYS A 212 -5.70 9.75 18.43
CA LYS A 212 -6.94 10.50 18.18
C LYS A 212 -7.44 10.11 16.79
N ALA A 213 -8.71 9.73 16.67
CA ALA A 213 -9.36 9.58 15.37
C ALA A 213 -9.41 10.94 14.66
N TRP A 214 -9.25 10.93 13.34
CA TRP A 214 -9.17 12.14 12.53
C TRP A 214 -9.70 11.91 11.12
N VAL A 215 -10.06 13.00 10.47
CA VAL A 215 -10.25 13.07 9.02
C VAL A 215 -9.24 14.07 8.44
N THR A 216 -8.83 13.84 7.22
CA THR A 216 -7.72 14.59 6.59
C THR A 216 -7.95 16.10 6.58
N LYS A 217 -9.20 16.53 6.37
CA LYS A 217 -9.55 17.96 6.30
C LYS A 217 -9.36 18.72 7.62
N GLU A 218 -9.46 18.01 8.77
CA GLU A 218 -9.14 18.59 10.08
C GLU A 218 -7.65 18.89 10.23
N LEU A 219 -6.79 18.06 9.63
CA LEU A 219 -5.34 18.17 9.73
C LEU A 219 -4.75 19.07 8.65
N SER A 220 -5.32 19.02 7.45
CA SER A 220 -4.81 19.74 6.28
C SER A 220 -5.91 20.11 5.31
N LYS A 221 -6.04 21.40 5.02
CA LYS A 221 -6.99 21.91 4.01
C LYS A 221 -6.61 21.50 2.58
N SER A 222 -5.34 21.22 2.32
CA SER A 222 -4.84 20.81 1.01
C SER A 222 -4.90 19.30 0.78
N GLY A 223 -5.20 18.52 1.82
CA GLY A 223 -5.17 17.07 1.77
C GLY A 223 -3.79 16.44 2.05
N ILE A 224 -2.71 17.24 2.09
CA ILE A 224 -1.34 16.76 2.31
C ILE A 224 -0.99 16.82 3.80
N ILE A 225 -0.47 15.71 4.33
CA ILE A 225 0.06 15.61 5.69
C ILE A 225 1.53 15.21 5.59
N GLY A 226 2.40 16.21 5.37
CA GLY A 226 3.83 16.07 5.11
C GLY A 226 4.40 17.27 4.35
N ASP A 227 5.64 17.15 3.88
CA ASP A 227 6.28 18.20 3.05
C ASP A 227 6.77 17.63 1.72
N PRO A 228 6.02 17.75 0.62
CA PRO A 228 6.39 17.19 -0.67
C PRO A 228 7.58 17.89 -1.34
N ARG A 229 8.11 19.00 -0.77
CA ARG A 229 9.24 19.75 -1.34
C ARG A 229 10.61 19.13 -1.03
N THR A 230 10.68 18.29 0.00
CA THR A 230 11.92 17.66 0.47
C THR A 230 12.27 16.39 -0.28
N VAL A 231 11.67 16.18 -1.45
CA VAL A 231 11.81 14.97 -2.26
C VAL A 231 13.25 14.58 -2.53
N SER A 232 13.56 13.32 -2.28
CA SER A 232 14.89 12.74 -2.43
C SER A 232 14.96 11.79 -3.64
N TYR A 233 14.63 12.31 -4.83
CA TYR A 233 14.72 11.57 -6.09
C TYR A 233 16.10 10.95 -6.33
N THR A 234 17.16 11.64 -5.94
CA THR A 234 18.56 11.20 -6.11
C THR A 234 18.89 10.00 -5.23
N HIS A 235 18.31 9.91 -4.03
CA HIS A 235 18.56 8.80 -3.11
C HIS A 235 17.88 7.50 -3.54
N LEU A 236 16.71 7.56 -4.15
CA LEU A 236 16.03 6.38 -4.66
C LEU A 236 16.79 5.74 -5.84
N ARG A 237 17.40 6.55 -6.72
CA ARG A 237 18.28 6.07 -7.80
C ARG A 237 19.59 5.47 -7.32
N ALA A 238 20.17 5.98 -6.23
CA ALA A 238 21.45 5.48 -5.72
C ALA A 238 21.38 4.04 -5.18
N HIS A 239 20.19 3.55 -4.83
CA HIS A 239 19.99 2.18 -4.36
C HIS A 239 19.73 1.14 -5.47
N GLU A 240 19.67 1.55 -6.74
CA GLU A 240 19.62 0.62 -7.88
C GLU A 240 20.97 -0.05 -8.17
N THR A 241 22.05 0.47 -7.62
CA THR A 241 23.44 0.04 -7.91
C THR A 241 24.06 -0.87 -6.85
N VAL A 242 23.27 -1.39 -5.89
CA VAL A 242 23.76 -2.34 -4.87
C VAL A 242 23.04 -3.68 -4.96
#